data_550c395855a499bfed1fe6a1359213ed
#
_entry.id   550c395855a499bfed1fe6a1359213ed
#
_cell.length_a   1.000
_cell.length_b   1.000
_cell.length_c   1.000
_cell.angle_alpha   90.00
_cell.angle_beta   90.00
_cell.angle_gamma   90.00
#
_symmetry.space_group_name_H-M   'P 1'
#
loop_
_entity.id
_entity.type
_entity.pdbx_description
1 polymer ?
#
loop_
_entity_poly.entity_id
_entity_poly.type
_entity_poly.pdbx_seq_one_letter_code
_entity_poly.pdbx_strand_id
1 'polypeptide(L)'
;MPKVTKKPANGKPGKPYPDFPLFPHATGRWAKKIRGKLHYFGKWDNWQDALSLYQKQAADLHAGRKPREDQNGVTVRDLVNHFLNAKQHLVDTGEIVQRTWDDYDVSCRQVMEVFSKERLISDLRSEDFDSLRRELAKSRGIVTLGNEVSRARILFKYAYDAGLIEQPIRYGQSFRRPSRKALRKARQEKGPRMFQSDEIRALLDKAGLHLHAMILLGINCGFGPADCGNLPLKALDLKAGWADYPRPKTGVARRCPLWPETIEALRNSIAMRPKPHDEADNGMVFLTRCGQRWAKDSTDNPISKEFAKILHPLKVKRGRKQETVYRKGLGLYALRHTFQTIGDAARDPIATRAIMGHAESGSDMSAVYREGVDDERLKAVTDHVRQWLFGDAEAKPQPEPAKKTATKQSKEPPVVADPQPQQ
;
A
#
# COMPACT_ATOMS: atom_id res chain seq x y z
N MET A 1 11.48 52.96 31.67
CA MET A 1 12.12 53.86 30.67
C MET A 1 13.39 53.18 30.21
N PRO A 2 13.56 52.86 28.92
CA PRO A 2 14.80 52.27 28.41
C PRO A 2 15.90 53.34 28.35
N LYS A 3 17.09 53.03 28.84
CA LYS A 3 18.26 53.89 28.85
C LYS A 3 18.69 54.22 27.42
N VAL A 4 18.69 55.53 27.11
CA VAL A 4 19.24 56.10 25.86
C VAL A 4 20.76 55.85 25.89
N THR A 5 21.25 54.97 25.00
CA THR A 5 22.66 54.70 24.82
C THR A 5 23.32 55.85 24.05
N LYS A 6 24.40 56.40 24.59
CA LYS A 6 25.23 57.51 24.04
C LYS A 6 25.67 57.17 22.61
N LYS A 7 25.55 58.13 21.67
CA LYS A 7 26.13 58.07 20.33
C LYS A 7 27.66 57.89 20.42
N PRO A 8 28.23 56.89 19.74
CA PRO A 8 29.67 56.72 19.69
C PRO A 8 30.31 57.79 18.79
N ALA A 9 31.54 58.18 19.09
CA ALA A 9 32.32 59.31 18.53
C ALA A 9 32.61 59.24 16.99
N ASN A 10 32.13 58.26 16.26
CA ASN A 10 32.37 58.08 14.80
C ASN A 10 31.11 58.02 13.96
N GLY A 11 30.02 58.65 14.38
CA GLY A 11 28.78 58.74 13.57
C GLY A 11 28.04 57.43 13.35
N LYS A 12 28.54 56.30 13.83
CA LYS A 12 27.90 54.98 13.70
C LYS A 12 26.82 54.79 14.79
N PRO A 13 25.61 54.32 14.44
CA PRO A 13 24.60 54.02 15.44
C PRO A 13 25.03 52.86 16.36
N GLY A 14 24.61 52.90 17.63
CA GLY A 14 24.70 51.75 18.51
C GLY A 14 23.79 50.60 18.03
N LYS A 15 24.06 49.38 18.48
CA LYS A 15 23.13 48.27 18.26
C LYS A 15 21.78 48.57 18.94
N PRO A 16 20.62 48.24 18.29
CA PRO A 16 19.30 48.46 18.87
C PRO A 16 19.10 47.75 20.22
N TYR A 17 19.71 46.57 20.40
CA TYR A 17 19.73 45.78 21.61
C TYR A 17 21.00 44.90 21.69
N PRO A 18 21.42 44.41 22.87
CA PRO A 18 22.74 43.75 23.07
C PRO A 18 23.00 42.58 22.12
N ASP A 19 22.00 41.72 21.90
CA ASP A 19 22.12 40.51 21.05
C ASP A 19 21.75 40.76 19.58
N PHE A 20 21.71 42.03 19.14
CA PHE A 20 21.40 42.34 17.72
C PHE A 20 22.42 41.70 16.79
N PRO A 21 22.00 40.86 15.83
CA PRO A 21 22.90 39.99 15.08
C PRO A 21 23.76 40.74 14.05
N LEU A 22 23.43 41.97 13.73
CA LEU A 22 24.14 42.80 12.74
C LEU A 22 25.00 43.85 13.44
N PHE A 23 25.98 44.40 12.75
CA PHE A 23 26.79 45.53 13.21
C PHE A 23 26.73 46.70 12.20
N PRO A 24 26.91 47.95 12.67
CA PRO A 24 26.91 49.13 11.77
C PRO A 24 28.25 49.21 11.04
N HIS A 25 28.20 49.11 9.71
CA HIS A 25 29.38 49.24 8.86
C HIS A 25 29.59 50.69 8.39
N ALA A 26 30.84 51.07 8.11
CA ALA A 26 31.23 52.42 7.73
C ALA A 26 30.51 52.97 6.46
N THR A 27 29.94 52.07 5.66
CA THR A 27 29.16 52.45 4.46
C THR A 27 27.72 52.87 4.75
N GLY A 28 27.34 53.14 6.01
CA GLY A 28 25.98 53.55 6.37
C GLY A 28 24.94 52.42 6.38
N ARG A 29 25.39 51.17 6.42
CA ARG A 29 24.54 50.00 6.32
C ARG A 29 24.76 49.01 7.50
N TRP A 30 23.73 48.25 7.85
CA TRP A 30 23.82 47.10 8.73
C TRP A 30 24.47 45.95 7.98
N ALA A 31 25.45 45.32 8.62
CA ALA A 31 26.24 44.24 8.00
C ALA A 31 26.50 43.08 8.93
N LYS A 32 26.83 41.92 8.38
CA LYS A 32 27.33 40.74 9.09
C LYS A 32 28.38 40.01 8.27
N LYS A 33 29.44 39.57 8.90
CA LYS A 33 30.43 38.69 8.27
C LYS A 33 30.00 37.25 8.41
N ILE A 34 29.77 36.58 7.27
CA ILE A 34 29.31 35.18 7.20
C ILE A 34 30.27 34.43 6.28
N ARG A 35 30.81 33.30 6.75
CA ARG A 35 31.79 32.47 6.00
C ARG A 35 32.95 33.29 5.40
N GLY A 36 33.45 34.25 6.14
CA GLY A 36 34.56 35.10 5.72
C GLY A 36 34.19 36.28 4.79
N LYS A 37 32.96 36.34 4.25
CA LYS A 37 32.45 37.39 3.40
C LYS A 37 31.55 38.38 4.15
N LEU A 38 31.59 39.65 3.77
CA LEU A 38 30.78 40.72 4.34
C LEU A 38 29.48 40.85 3.55
N HIS A 39 28.35 40.80 4.27
CA HIS A 39 27.01 40.94 3.70
C HIS A 39 26.31 42.14 4.31
N TYR A 40 25.53 42.90 3.48
CA TYR A 40 24.84 44.11 3.86
C TYR A 40 23.33 43.91 3.76
N PHE A 41 22.58 44.38 4.80
CA PHE A 41 21.15 44.06 4.94
C PHE A 41 20.23 45.29 4.94
N GLY A 42 20.75 46.49 4.81
CA GLY A 42 19.94 47.72 4.79
C GLY A 42 20.66 48.90 5.35
N LYS A 43 20.05 50.10 5.23
CA LYS A 43 20.58 51.37 5.78
C LYS A 43 20.40 51.38 7.31
N TRP A 44 21.19 52.23 7.99
CA TRP A 44 21.12 52.38 9.42
C TRP A 44 19.79 52.89 9.96
N ASP A 45 19.09 53.69 9.16
CA ASP A 45 17.84 54.36 9.52
C ASP A 45 16.69 53.35 9.83
N ASN A 46 16.74 52.19 9.23
CA ASN A 46 15.72 51.12 9.44
C ASN A 46 16.37 49.78 9.80
N TRP A 47 16.65 49.61 11.07
CA TRP A 47 17.26 48.36 11.56
C TRP A 47 16.28 47.18 11.56
N GLN A 48 14.96 47.43 11.63
CA GLN A 48 13.92 46.39 11.61
C GLN A 48 13.91 45.69 10.25
N ASP A 49 13.93 46.47 9.14
CA ASP A 49 13.99 45.91 7.79
C ASP A 49 15.31 45.17 7.56
N ALA A 50 16.42 45.72 8.06
CA ALA A 50 17.73 45.09 7.96
C ALA A 50 17.75 43.73 8.74
N LEU A 51 17.12 43.65 9.91
CA LEU A 51 16.99 42.42 10.68
C LEU A 51 16.08 41.43 9.93
N SER A 52 14.93 41.87 9.43
CA SER A 52 14.00 41.05 8.65
C SER A 52 14.71 40.44 7.43
N LEU A 53 15.43 41.25 6.68
CA LEU A 53 16.19 40.83 5.49
C LEU A 53 17.30 39.81 5.89
N TYR A 54 18.02 40.08 6.99
CA TYR A 54 19.00 39.13 7.52
C TYR A 54 18.36 37.81 7.88
N GLN A 55 17.26 37.81 8.65
CA GLN A 55 16.56 36.60 9.06
C GLN A 55 16.08 35.76 7.86
N LYS A 56 15.58 36.44 6.82
CA LYS A 56 15.16 35.80 5.56
C LYS A 56 16.34 35.15 4.81
N GLN A 57 17.50 35.76 4.82
CA GLN A 57 18.67 35.31 4.06
C GLN A 57 19.68 34.49 4.85
N ALA A 58 19.58 34.48 6.18
CA ALA A 58 20.59 33.91 7.07
C ALA A 58 20.87 32.42 6.78
N ALA A 59 19.81 31.62 6.60
CA ALA A 59 19.97 30.19 6.34
C ALA A 59 20.76 29.91 5.05
N ASP A 60 20.52 30.68 4.00
CA ASP A 60 21.23 30.51 2.72
C ASP A 60 22.66 31.00 2.78
N LEU A 61 22.88 32.18 3.39
CA LEU A 61 24.22 32.73 3.56
C LEU A 61 25.11 31.86 4.44
N HIS A 62 24.58 31.33 5.55
CA HIS A 62 25.30 30.38 6.42
C HIS A 62 25.60 29.06 5.73
N ALA A 63 24.70 28.60 4.84
CA ALA A 63 24.92 27.42 3.99
C ALA A 63 25.84 27.70 2.78
N GLY A 64 26.25 28.97 2.57
CA GLY A 64 27.11 29.37 1.43
C GLY A 64 26.36 29.54 0.10
N ARG A 65 25.04 29.63 0.14
CA ARG A 65 24.19 29.89 -1.02
C ARG A 65 24.01 31.40 -1.25
N LYS A 66 23.78 31.83 -2.48
CA LYS A 66 23.35 33.19 -2.79
C LYS A 66 21.84 33.31 -2.54
N PRO A 67 21.40 34.23 -1.63
CA PRO A 67 19.97 34.50 -1.47
C PRO A 67 19.41 35.06 -2.80
N ARG A 68 18.18 34.69 -3.14
CA ARG A 68 17.48 35.28 -4.30
C ARG A 68 16.75 36.57 -3.92
N GLU A 69 16.67 37.48 -4.86
CA GLU A 69 15.97 38.74 -4.69
C GLU A 69 14.45 38.61 -4.88
N ASP A 70 13.98 37.56 -5.61
CA ASP A 70 12.56 37.35 -5.89
C ASP A 70 11.93 36.46 -4.81
N GLN A 71 10.98 37.00 -4.05
CA GLN A 71 10.19 36.35 -3.04
C GLN A 71 8.87 35.77 -3.59
N ASN A 72 8.63 35.85 -4.89
CA ASN A 72 7.39 35.45 -5.56
C ASN A 72 7.50 34.05 -6.20
N GLY A 73 8.04 33.06 -5.49
CA GLY A 73 8.15 31.69 -5.98
C GLY A 73 7.26 30.72 -5.20
N VAL A 74 6.98 29.57 -5.80
CA VAL A 74 6.24 28.48 -5.15
C VAL A 74 7.08 27.89 -4.01
N THR A 75 6.51 27.86 -2.82
CA THR A 75 7.14 27.22 -1.65
C THR A 75 6.92 25.70 -1.65
N VAL A 76 7.68 24.99 -0.83
CA VAL A 76 7.46 23.54 -0.60
C VAL A 76 6.05 23.29 -0.08
N ARG A 77 5.50 24.16 0.79
CA ARG A 77 4.13 24.10 1.29
C ARG A 77 3.12 24.20 0.15
N ASP A 78 3.29 25.20 -0.71
CA ASP A 78 2.36 25.43 -1.82
C ASP A 78 2.34 24.23 -2.76
N LEU A 79 3.51 23.71 -3.12
CA LEU A 79 3.62 22.50 -3.92
C LEU A 79 2.88 21.32 -3.28
N VAL A 80 3.11 21.06 -1.98
CA VAL A 80 2.48 19.94 -1.27
C VAL A 80 0.96 20.10 -1.28
N ASN A 81 0.44 21.31 -1.01
CA ASN A 81 -1.00 21.58 -1.03
C ASN A 81 -1.60 21.34 -2.41
N HIS A 82 -0.99 21.88 -3.46
CA HIS A 82 -1.44 21.65 -4.84
C HIS A 82 -1.44 20.17 -5.21
N PHE A 83 -0.37 19.46 -4.86
CA PHE A 83 -0.23 18.04 -5.16
C PHE A 83 -1.26 17.18 -4.42
N LEU A 84 -1.42 17.37 -3.11
CA LEU A 84 -2.36 16.59 -2.31
C LEU A 84 -3.82 16.85 -2.72
N ASN A 85 -4.17 18.10 -3.06
CA ASN A 85 -5.49 18.42 -3.61
C ASN A 85 -5.72 17.72 -4.96
N ALA A 86 -4.75 17.74 -5.88
CA ALA A 86 -4.85 17.02 -7.14
C ALA A 86 -4.98 15.50 -6.92
N LYS A 87 -4.28 14.94 -5.93
CA LYS A 87 -4.42 13.51 -5.58
C LYS A 87 -5.75 13.19 -4.91
N GLN A 88 -6.35 14.13 -4.15
CA GLN A 88 -7.68 13.98 -3.60
C GLN A 88 -8.73 13.82 -4.70
N HIS A 89 -8.68 14.63 -5.74
CA HIS A 89 -9.57 14.47 -6.90
C HIS A 89 -9.49 13.07 -7.51
N LEU A 90 -8.28 12.47 -7.56
CA LEU A 90 -8.14 11.09 -8.06
C LEU A 90 -8.71 10.04 -7.10
N VAL A 91 -8.78 10.33 -5.79
CA VAL A 91 -9.49 9.49 -4.83
C VAL A 91 -10.99 9.60 -5.06
N ASP A 92 -11.50 10.82 -5.22
CA ASP A 92 -12.92 11.10 -5.38
C ASP A 92 -13.48 10.49 -6.68
N THR A 93 -12.66 10.41 -7.74
CA THR A 93 -12.99 9.73 -9.01
C THR A 93 -12.74 8.21 -8.98
N GLY A 94 -12.16 7.68 -7.90
CA GLY A 94 -11.85 6.25 -7.76
C GLY A 94 -10.63 5.76 -8.54
N GLU A 95 -9.83 6.66 -9.13
CA GLU A 95 -8.60 6.31 -9.86
C GLU A 95 -7.48 5.84 -8.94
N ILE A 96 -7.43 6.37 -7.72
CA ILE A 96 -6.53 5.90 -6.66
C ILE A 96 -7.32 5.65 -5.38
N VAL A 97 -6.86 4.71 -4.58
CA VAL A 97 -7.47 4.42 -3.27
C VAL A 97 -6.94 5.38 -2.20
N GLN A 98 -7.76 5.65 -1.15
CA GLN A 98 -7.40 6.52 -0.01
C GLN A 98 -6.01 6.18 0.54
N ARG A 99 -5.69 4.90 0.67
CA ARG A 99 -4.36 4.45 1.13
C ARG A 99 -3.19 5.00 0.32
N THR A 100 -3.37 5.19 -1.00
CA THR A 100 -2.31 5.75 -1.85
C THR A 100 -2.14 7.23 -1.56
N TRP A 101 -3.23 7.95 -1.30
CA TRP A 101 -3.20 9.34 -0.86
C TRP A 101 -2.49 9.50 0.50
N ASP A 102 -2.84 8.67 1.49
CA ASP A 102 -2.19 8.67 2.81
C ASP A 102 -0.68 8.45 2.70
N ASP A 103 -0.27 7.55 1.83
CA ASP A 103 1.15 7.29 1.56
C ASP A 103 1.86 8.50 0.93
N TYR A 104 1.18 9.28 0.07
CA TYR A 104 1.70 10.55 -0.44
C TYR A 104 1.77 11.62 0.64
N ASP A 105 0.75 11.75 1.47
CA ASP A 105 0.73 12.72 2.57
C ASP A 105 1.89 12.50 3.55
N VAL A 106 2.13 11.24 3.96
CA VAL A 106 3.28 10.90 4.81
C VAL A 106 4.61 11.31 4.15
N SER A 107 4.78 11.02 2.85
CA SER A 107 6.00 11.41 2.11
C SER A 107 6.14 12.93 2.00
N CYS A 108 5.04 13.65 1.76
CA CYS A 108 5.01 15.10 1.69
C CYS A 108 5.38 15.77 3.02
N ARG A 109 4.88 15.24 4.14
CA ARG A 109 5.26 15.72 5.48
C ARG A 109 6.77 15.61 5.72
N GLN A 110 7.39 14.49 5.33
CA GLN A 110 8.83 14.30 5.44
C GLN A 110 9.63 15.28 4.56
N VAL A 111 9.15 15.54 3.35
CA VAL A 111 9.75 16.55 2.46
C VAL A 111 9.68 17.94 3.10
N MET A 112 8.52 18.32 3.65
CA MET A 112 8.35 19.59 4.34
C MET A 112 9.21 19.73 5.60
N GLU A 113 9.42 18.65 6.33
CA GLU A 113 10.27 18.60 7.52
C GLU A 113 11.75 18.85 7.17
N VAL A 114 12.25 18.17 6.13
CA VAL A 114 13.66 18.25 5.73
C VAL A 114 13.99 19.53 4.97
N PHE A 115 13.10 20.00 4.11
CA PHE A 115 13.38 21.18 3.26
C PHE A 115 12.91 22.50 3.85
N SER A 116 12.09 22.47 4.91
CA SER A 116 11.30 23.59 5.42
C SER A 116 10.12 23.97 4.53
N LYS A 117 9.00 24.27 5.17
CA LYS A 117 7.72 24.61 4.50
C LYS A 117 7.79 25.87 3.65
N GLU A 118 8.55 26.85 4.13
CA GLU A 118 8.64 28.19 3.51
C GLU A 118 9.75 28.30 2.47
N ARG A 119 10.49 27.23 2.25
CA ARG A 119 11.59 27.25 1.29
C ARG A 119 11.03 27.22 -0.13
N LEU A 120 11.60 28.06 -1.00
CA LEU A 120 11.24 28.08 -2.42
C LEU A 120 11.76 26.83 -3.12
N ILE A 121 10.93 26.25 -4.00
CA ILE A 121 11.32 25.08 -4.79
C ILE A 121 12.52 25.40 -5.69
N SER A 122 12.56 26.61 -6.21
CA SER A 122 13.66 27.11 -7.05
C SER A 122 15.03 27.14 -6.34
N ASP A 123 15.05 27.10 -5.01
CA ASP A 123 16.28 27.11 -4.21
C ASP A 123 16.79 25.71 -3.88
N LEU A 124 16.02 24.67 -4.21
CA LEU A 124 16.42 23.30 -3.98
C LEU A 124 17.54 22.88 -4.92
N ARG A 125 18.58 22.28 -4.36
CA ARG A 125 19.78 21.80 -5.04
C ARG A 125 19.91 20.29 -4.85
N SER A 126 20.78 19.66 -5.65
CA SER A 126 21.07 18.22 -5.53
C SER A 126 21.50 17.80 -4.14
N GLU A 127 22.24 18.64 -3.41
CA GLU A 127 22.69 18.37 -2.03
C GLU A 127 21.54 18.29 -1.02
N ASP A 128 20.44 19.01 -1.28
CA ASP A 128 19.23 18.95 -0.45
C ASP A 128 18.56 17.59 -0.59
N PHE A 129 18.48 17.07 -1.81
CA PHE A 129 17.95 15.72 -2.08
C PHE A 129 18.84 14.63 -1.52
N ASP A 130 20.16 14.81 -1.52
CA ASP A 130 21.09 13.91 -0.83
C ASP A 130 20.84 13.90 0.68
N SER A 131 20.54 15.06 1.26
CA SER A 131 20.19 15.20 2.67
C SER A 131 18.85 14.54 2.98
N LEU A 132 17.81 14.74 2.14
CA LEU A 132 16.52 14.06 2.26
C LEU A 132 16.70 12.53 2.22
N ARG A 133 17.49 12.04 1.25
CA ARG A 133 17.74 10.59 1.14
C ARG A 133 18.44 10.04 2.38
N ARG A 134 19.41 10.75 2.94
CA ARG A 134 20.12 10.34 4.17
C ARG A 134 19.16 10.29 5.36
N GLU A 135 18.29 11.29 5.49
CA GLU A 135 17.30 11.32 6.56
C GLU A 135 16.31 10.15 6.46
N LEU A 136 15.75 9.93 5.27
CA LEU A 136 14.88 8.79 5.00
C LEU A 136 15.55 7.44 5.29
N ALA A 137 16.85 7.31 5.01
CA ALA A 137 17.59 6.06 5.24
C ALA A 137 17.82 5.73 6.71
N LYS A 138 17.75 6.71 7.63
CA LYS A 138 17.93 6.46 9.08
C LYS A 138 16.82 5.58 9.67
N SER A 139 15.59 5.72 9.17
CA SER A 139 14.41 5.04 9.74
C SER A 139 13.76 4.04 8.78
N ARG A 140 14.13 4.02 7.50
CA ARG A 140 13.46 3.21 6.47
C ARG A 140 14.32 2.06 5.98
N GLY A 141 13.71 0.87 5.87
CA GLY A 141 14.34 -0.25 5.17
C GLY A 141 14.48 0.04 3.67
N ILE A 142 15.39 -0.65 3.00
CA ILE A 142 15.81 -0.38 1.63
C ILE A 142 14.64 -0.34 0.60
N VAL A 143 13.60 -1.18 0.77
CA VAL A 143 12.43 -1.18 -0.11
C VAL A 143 11.59 0.08 0.11
N THR A 144 11.31 0.42 1.37
CA THR A 144 10.56 1.62 1.75
C THR A 144 11.31 2.88 1.30
N LEU A 145 12.62 2.94 1.51
CA LEU A 145 13.46 4.03 1.01
C LEU A 145 13.29 4.23 -0.51
N GLY A 146 13.25 3.13 -1.27
CA GLY A 146 12.99 3.19 -2.71
C GLY A 146 11.61 3.76 -3.05
N ASN A 147 10.60 3.45 -2.26
CA ASN A 147 9.24 3.99 -2.44
C ASN A 147 9.18 5.49 -2.10
N GLU A 148 9.77 5.91 -0.99
CA GLU A 148 9.84 7.32 -0.58
C GLU A 148 10.57 8.19 -1.61
N VAL A 149 11.72 7.72 -2.12
CA VAL A 149 12.43 8.40 -3.22
C VAL A 149 11.52 8.52 -4.46
N SER A 150 10.74 7.49 -4.79
CA SER A 150 9.83 7.55 -5.94
C SER A 150 8.70 8.55 -5.71
N ARG A 151 8.09 8.57 -4.52
CA ARG A 151 7.00 9.50 -4.17
C ARG A 151 7.48 10.95 -4.17
N ALA A 152 8.65 11.22 -3.58
CA ALA A 152 9.25 12.56 -3.64
C ALA A 152 9.51 12.99 -5.10
N ARG A 153 10.00 12.10 -5.96
CA ARG A 153 10.19 12.43 -7.38
C ARG A 153 8.86 12.69 -8.10
N ILE A 154 7.79 11.97 -7.74
CA ILE A 154 6.44 12.21 -8.28
C ILE A 154 5.92 13.59 -7.86
N LEU A 155 6.12 13.98 -6.59
CA LEU A 155 5.75 15.30 -6.07
C LEU A 155 6.42 16.41 -6.88
N PHE A 156 7.72 16.36 -7.06
CA PHE A 156 8.45 17.40 -7.79
C PHE A 156 8.27 17.32 -9.32
N LYS A 157 7.99 16.13 -9.87
CA LYS A 157 7.56 16.02 -11.26
C LYS A 157 6.23 16.73 -11.48
N TYR A 158 5.28 16.55 -10.57
CA TYR A 158 4.00 17.26 -10.60
C TYR A 158 4.19 18.80 -10.62
N ALA A 159 5.16 19.32 -9.85
CA ALA A 159 5.44 20.77 -9.88
C ALA A 159 5.75 21.29 -11.29
N TYR A 160 6.50 20.52 -12.06
CA TYR A 160 6.84 20.84 -13.43
C TYR A 160 5.65 20.62 -14.38
N ASP A 161 5.02 19.45 -14.30
CA ASP A 161 3.90 19.08 -15.18
C ASP A 161 2.67 20.03 -15.00
N ALA A 162 2.47 20.55 -13.77
CA ALA A 162 1.41 21.50 -13.44
C ALA A 162 1.79 22.98 -13.71
N GLY A 163 2.97 23.25 -14.26
CA GLY A 163 3.43 24.60 -14.55
C GLY A 163 3.78 25.46 -13.32
N LEU A 164 3.93 24.83 -12.13
CA LEU A 164 4.33 25.54 -10.92
C LEU A 164 5.79 25.96 -10.92
N ILE A 165 6.61 25.30 -11.73
CA ILE A 165 8.02 25.63 -11.97
C ILE A 165 8.32 25.51 -13.47
N GLU A 166 9.19 26.38 -13.98
CA GLU A 166 9.54 26.43 -15.41
C GLU A 166 10.51 25.32 -15.84
N GLN A 167 11.32 24.80 -14.90
CA GLN A 167 12.34 23.82 -15.21
C GLN A 167 12.22 22.61 -14.28
N PRO A 168 12.46 21.38 -14.78
CA PRO A 168 12.44 20.20 -13.95
C PRO A 168 13.56 20.20 -12.90
N ILE A 169 13.27 19.63 -11.74
CA ILE A 169 14.22 19.55 -10.63
C ILE A 169 15.40 18.63 -10.96
N ARG A 170 16.61 19.11 -10.66
CA ARG A 170 17.86 18.34 -10.77
C ARG A 170 18.16 17.64 -9.43
N TYR A 171 17.84 16.36 -9.33
CA TYR A 171 17.99 15.56 -8.09
C TYR A 171 19.43 15.15 -7.76
N GLY A 172 20.37 15.27 -8.69
CA GLY A 172 21.70 14.67 -8.56
C GLY A 172 21.68 13.14 -8.78
N GLN A 173 22.87 12.52 -8.71
CA GLN A 173 23.02 11.10 -9.00
C GLN A 173 22.60 10.18 -7.85
N SER A 174 22.65 10.63 -6.61
CA SER A 174 22.39 9.81 -5.42
C SER A 174 20.90 9.68 -5.11
N PHE A 175 20.05 10.67 -5.44
CA PHE A 175 18.62 10.64 -5.16
C PHE A 175 17.85 9.74 -6.15
N ARG A 176 18.15 8.45 -6.08
CA ARG A 176 17.54 7.40 -6.91
C ARG A 176 17.15 6.20 -6.06
N ARG A 177 16.26 5.38 -6.59
CA ARG A 177 15.90 4.10 -5.97
C ARG A 177 17.14 3.24 -5.76
N PRO A 178 17.19 2.45 -4.68
CA PRO A 178 18.23 1.46 -4.50
C PRO A 178 18.36 0.52 -5.70
N SER A 179 19.57 0.08 -6.00
CA SER A 179 19.84 -0.78 -7.14
C SER A 179 19.12 -2.14 -7.00
N ARG A 180 18.81 -2.77 -8.13
CA ARG A 180 18.23 -4.13 -8.17
C ARG A 180 19.12 -5.14 -7.43
N LYS A 181 20.45 -4.97 -7.48
CA LYS A 181 21.43 -5.80 -6.75
C LYS A 181 21.25 -5.66 -5.25
N ALA A 182 21.16 -4.42 -4.72
CA ALA A 182 20.97 -4.16 -3.30
C ALA A 182 19.61 -4.69 -2.79
N LEU A 183 18.54 -4.54 -3.58
CA LEU A 183 17.22 -5.10 -3.24
C LEU A 183 17.23 -6.62 -3.22
N ARG A 184 17.93 -7.28 -4.17
CA ARG A 184 18.08 -8.75 -4.19
C ARG A 184 18.84 -9.23 -2.96
N LYS A 185 19.97 -8.59 -2.61
CA LYS A 185 20.76 -8.93 -1.41
C LYS A 185 19.90 -8.82 -0.15
N ALA A 186 19.20 -7.71 0.05
CA ALA A 186 18.32 -7.52 1.19
C ALA A 186 17.13 -8.51 1.24
N ARG A 187 16.69 -9.02 0.08
CA ARG A 187 15.68 -10.09 0.01
C ARG A 187 16.26 -11.44 0.43
N GLN A 188 17.47 -11.77 -0.05
CA GLN A 188 18.15 -13.02 0.32
C GLN A 188 18.45 -13.09 1.82
N GLU A 189 18.89 -11.99 2.44
CA GLU A 189 19.16 -11.90 3.88
C GLU A 189 17.91 -12.16 4.74
N LYS A 190 16.70 -11.88 4.21
CA LYS A 190 15.44 -12.12 4.92
C LYS A 190 14.93 -13.55 4.81
N GLY A 191 15.52 -14.34 3.91
CA GLY A 191 15.07 -15.71 3.61
C GLY A 191 13.73 -15.80 2.86
N PRO A 192 13.27 -17.04 2.59
CA PRO A 192 12.04 -17.28 1.86
C PRO A 192 10.80 -16.82 2.67
N ARG A 193 9.84 -16.19 1.98
CA ARG A 193 8.57 -15.73 2.54
C ARG A 193 7.45 -16.70 2.19
N MET A 194 7.64 -17.97 2.44
CA MET A 194 6.63 -18.98 2.22
C MET A 194 6.53 -19.89 3.42
N PHE A 195 5.37 -20.50 3.59
CA PHE A 195 5.13 -21.54 4.58
C PHE A 195 5.41 -22.93 4.01
N GLN A 196 5.78 -23.86 4.87
CA GLN A 196 5.77 -25.30 4.57
C GLN A 196 4.37 -25.86 4.79
N SER A 197 4.08 -27.05 4.23
CA SER A 197 2.76 -27.67 4.34
C SER A 197 2.38 -28.00 5.79
N ASP A 198 3.33 -28.48 6.59
CA ASP A 198 3.15 -28.76 8.02
C ASP A 198 2.83 -27.49 8.83
N GLU A 199 3.46 -26.36 8.48
CA GLU A 199 3.22 -25.06 9.10
C GLU A 199 1.79 -24.56 8.81
N ILE A 200 1.31 -24.73 7.57
CA ILE A 200 -0.05 -24.31 7.20
C ILE A 200 -1.09 -25.19 7.88
N ARG A 201 -0.87 -26.51 7.92
CA ARG A 201 -1.78 -27.42 8.67
C ARG A 201 -1.87 -27.03 10.13
N ALA A 202 -0.74 -26.78 10.78
CA ALA A 202 -0.72 -26.33 12.18
C ALA A 202 -1.39 -24.95 12.38
N LEU A 203 -1.33 -24.04 11.40
CA LEU A 203 -2.06 -22.78 11.42
C LEU A 203 -3.57 -23.00 11.30
N LEU A 204 -4.01 -23.90 10.43
CA LEU A 204 -5.42 -24.28 10.26
C LEU A 204 -5.99 -24.88 11.56
N ASP A 205 -5.25 -25.77 12.23
CA ASP A 205 -5.65 -26.38 13.51
C ASP A 205 -5.83 -25.36 14.65
N LYS A 206 -5.09 -24.25 14.62
CA LYS A 206 -5.15 -23.19 15.64
C LYS A 206 -6.07 -22.04 15.30
N ALA A 207 -6.50 -21.96 14.07
CA ALA A 207 -7.31 -20.83 13.57
C ALA A 207 -8.76 -20.94 14.04
N GLY A 208 -9.31 -19.84 14.53
CA GLY A 208 -10.75 -19.71 14.72
C GLY A 208 -11.50 -19.69 13.39
N LEU A 209 -12.80 -19.95 13.43
CA LEU A 209 -13.69 -20.24 12.30
C LEU A 209 -13.45 -19.33 11.05
N HIS A 210 -13.54 -18.01 11.23
CA HIS A 210 -13.37 -17.07 10.10
C HIS A 210 -11.92 -17.04 9.59
N LEU A 211 -10.95 -17.08 10.51
CA LEU A 211 -9.54 -17.05 10.13
C LEU A 211 -9.11 -18.36 9.43
N HIS A 212 -9.69 -19.49 9.81
CA HIS A 212 -9.49 -20.79 9.14
C HIS A 212 -9.90 -20.70 7.66
N ALA A 213 -11.10 -20.18 7.37
CA ALA A 213 -11.57 -19.98 6.00
C ALA A 213 -10.67 -18.98 5.23
N MET A 214 -10.20 -17.91 5.89
CA MET A 214 -9.29 -16.93 5.26
C MET A 214 -7.92 -17.55 4.96
N ILE A 215 -7.39 -18.44 5.80
CA ILE A 215 -6.14 -19.17 5.54
C ILE A 215 -6.32 -20.09 4.33
N LEU A 216 -7.42 -20.83 4.27
CA LEU A 216 -7.74 -21.69 3.11
C LEU A 216 -7.85 -20.84 1.82
N LEU A 217 -8.58 -19.74 1.82
CA LEU A 217 -8.62 -18.83 0.67
C LEU A 217 -7.23 -18.29 0.29
N GLY A 218 -6.37 -18.06 1.27
CA GLY A 218 -4.99 -17.61 1.05
C GLY A 218 -4.15 -18.64 0.30
N ILE A 219 -4.30 -19.93 0.63
CA ILE A 219 -3.50 -21.01 0.02
C ILE A 219 -4.22 -21.68 -1.17
N ASN A 220 -5.53 -21.66 -1.24
CA ASN A 220 -6.30 -22.21 -2.38
C ASN A 220 -6.39 -21.24 -3.55
N CYS A 221 -6.63 -19.94 -3.28
CA CYS A 221 -6.90 -18.91 -4.30
C CYS A 221 -5.82 -17.84 -4.37
N GLY A 222 -4.79 -17.90 -3.52
CA GLY A 222 -3.79 -16.84 -3.39
C GLY A 222 -4.37 -15.51 -2.90
N PHE A 223 -5.47 -15.51 -2.14
CA PHE A 223 -6.09 -14.30 -1.61
C PHE A 223 -5.20 -13.67 -0.54
N GLY A 224 -5.11 -12.33 -0.56
CA GLY A 224 -4.47 -11.56 0.50
C GLY A 224 -5.48 -11.09 1.55
N PRO A 225 -5.01 -10.45 2.65
CA PRO A 225 -5.91 -9.96 3.70
C PRO A 225 -7.00 -9.00 3.19
N ALA A 226 -6.67 -8.12 2.23
CA ALA A 226 -7.65 -7.21 1.64
C ALA A 226 -8.68 -7.95 0.77
N ASP A 227 -8.25 -8.99 0.06
CA ASP A 227 -9.17 -9.83 -0.74
C ASP A 227 -10.17 -10.53 0.18
N CYS A 228 -9.70 -11.15 1.28
CA CYS A 228 -10.58 -11.79 2.25
C CYS A 228 -11.51 -10.79 2.95
N GLY A 229 -10.98 -9.66 3.41
CA GLY A 229 -11.74 -8.68 4.17
C GLY A 229 -12.85 -7.97 3.37
N ASN A 230 -12.73 -7.95 2.03
CA ASN A 230 -13.72 -7.35 1.12
C ASN A 230 -14.44 -8.38 0.25
N LEU A 231 -14.35 -9.68 0.55
CA LEU A 231 -14.96 -10.72 -0.25
C LEU A 231 -16.50 -10.67 -0.15
N PRO A 232 -17.22 -10.40 -1.25
CA PRO A 232 -18.67 -10.37 -1.23
C PRO A 232 -19.25 -11.78 -1.41
N LEU A 233 -20.40 -12.04 -0.81
CA LEU A 233 -21.13 -13.31 -0.94
C LEU A 233 -21.43 -13.66 -2.41
N LYS A 234 -21.78 -12.67 -3.23
CA LYS A 234 -22.09 -12.83 -4.65
C LYS A 234 -20.91 -13.32 -5.50
N ALA A 235 -19.68 -13.24 -4.98
CA ALA A 235 -18.50 -13.74 -5.65
C ALA A 235 -18.28 -15.26 -5.46
N LEU A 236 -19.11 -15.93 -4.65
CA LEU A 236 -18.97 -17.32 -4.31
C LEU A 236 -20.12 -18.15 -4.88
N ASP A 237 -19.80 -19.12 -5.71
CA ASP A 237 -20.69 -20.23 -6.04
C ASP A 237 -20.24 -21.48 -5.28
N LEU A 238 -20.75 -21.63 -4.04
CA LEU A 238 -20.40 -22.77 -3.19
C LEU A 238 -21.06 -24.10 -3.63
N LYS A 239 -22.01 -24.08 -4.60
CA LYS A 239 -22.59 -25.30 -5.17
C LYS A 239 -21.71 -25.82 -6.29
N ALA A 240 -21.32 -24.96 -7.21
CA ALA A 240 -20.41 -25.32 -8.30
C ALA A 240 -18.94 -25.36 -7.87
N GLY A 241 -18.59 -24.79 -6.71
CA GLY A 241 -17.24 -24.79 -6.16
C GLY A 241 -16.32 -23.72 -6.77
N TRP A 242 -16.81 -22.52 -6.99
CA TRP A 242 -16.06 -21.44 -7.63
C TRP A 242 -16.11 -20.15 -6.84
N ALA A 243 -15.01 -19.38 -6.94
CA ALA A 243 -14.93 -17.98 -6.53
C ALA A 243 -14.59 -17.11 -7.75
N ASP A 244 -15.53 -16.27 -8.16
CA ASP A 244 -15.39 -15.28 -9.23
C ASP A 244 -15.27 -13.89 -8.59
N TYR A 245 -14.04 -13.49 -8.29
CA TYR A 245 -13.76 -12.26 -7.57
C TYR A 245 -12.64 -11.44 -8.22
N PRO A 246 -12.97 -10.41 -9.02
CA PRO A 246 -11.97 -9.53 -9.59
C PRO A 246 -11.04 -8.98 -8.51
N ARG A 247 -9.76 -8.89 -8.80
CA ARG A 247 -8.80 -8.44 -7.81
C ARG A 247 -8.98 -6.95 -7.52
N PRO A 248 -9.33 -6.51 -6.30
CA PRO A 248 -9.66 -5.11 -6.01
C PRO A 248 -8.54 -4.12 -6.35
N LYS A 249 -7.27 -4.56 -6.23
CA LYS A 249 -6.10 -3.70 -6.51
C LYS A 249 -5.88 -3.40 -7.99
N THR A 250 -6.27 -4.31 -8.88
CA THR A 250 -5.90 -4.25 -10.30
C THR A 250 -7.10 -4.29 -11.24
N GLY A 251 -8.31 -4.57 -10.73
CA GLY A 251 -9.50 -4.78 -11.53
C GLY A 251 -9.48 -6.07 -12.40
N VAL A 252 -8.38 -6.84 -12.36
CA VAL A 252 -8.22 -8.04 -13.18
C VAL A 252 -9.23 -9.10 -12.76
N ALA A 253 -10.00 -9.61 -13.72
CA ALA A 253 -10.91 -10.73 -13.52
C ALA A 253 -10.15 -11.93 -12.95
N ARG A 254 -10.78 -12.64 -12.00
CA ARG A 254 -10.15 -13.72 -11.28
C ARG A 254 -11.21 -14.78 -11.00
N ARG A 255 -10.96 -16.01 -11.46
CA ARG A 255 -11.77 -17.18 -11.27
C ARG A 255 -10.92 -18.26 -10.60
N CYS A 256 -11.40 -18.83 -9.50
CA CYS A 256 -10.67 -19.81 -8.73
C CYS A 256 -11.56 -20.99 -8.34
N PRO A 257 -11.16 -22.23 -8.62
CA PRO A 257 -11.84 -23.41 -8.12
C PRO A 257 -11.56 -23.57 -6.62
N LEU A 258 -12.62 -23.79 -5.86
CA LEU A 258 -12.56 -23.95 -4.40
C LEU A 258 -12.44 -25.43 -4.03
N TRP A 259 -11.53 -25.74 -3.13
CA TRP A 259 -11.42 -27.07 -2.55
C TRP A 259 -12.62 -27.41 -1.66
N PRO A 260 -12.95 -28.70 -1.49
CA PRO A 260 -14.01 -29.12 -0.56
C PRO A 260 -13.83 -28.54 0.84
N GLU A 261 -12.59 -28.52 1.36
CA GLU A 261 -12.25 -27.96 2.67
C GLU A 261 -12.52 -26.44 2.73
N THR A 262 -12.22 -25.73 1.64
CA THR A 262 -12.47 -24.29 1.55
C THR A 262 -13.98 -24.01 1.50
N ILE A 263 -14.74 -24.80 0.75
CA ILE A 263 -16.20 -24.69 0.65
C ILE A 263 -16.86 -24.94 2.02
N GLU A 264 -16.44 -25.99 2.72
CA GLU A 264 -16.94 -26.32 4.06
C GLU A 264 -16.64 -25.20 5.06
N ALA A 265 -15.39 -24.72 5.10
CA ALA A 265 -15.00 -23.61 5.97
C ALA A 265 -15.77 -22.31 5.68
N LEU A 266 -16.02 -22.01 4.40
CA LEU A 266 -16.82 -20.85 4.00
C LEU A 266 -18.28 -21.01 4.42
N ARG A 267 -18.90 -22.18 4.22
CA ARG A 267 -20.28 -22.46 4.67
C ARG A 267 -20.41 -22.28 6.18
N ASN A 268 -19.50 -22.83 6.94
CA ASN A 268 -19.48 -22.72 8.40
C ASN A 268 -19.29 -21.26 8.84
N SER A 269 -18.39 -20.53 8.17
CA SER A 269 -18.14 -19.11 8.46
C SER A 269 -19.38 -18.24 8.15
N ILE A 270 -20.07 -18.50 7.04
CA ILE A 270 -21.29 -17.78 6.63
C ILE A 270 -22.45 -18.10 7.58
N ALA A 271 -22.62 -19.36 7.99
CA ALA A 271 -23.67 -19.77 8.92
C ALA A 271 -23.54 -19.08 10.30
N MET A 272 -22.32 -18.86 10.75
CA MET A 272 -22.03 -18.22 12.05
C MET A 272 -21.79 -16.71 11.94
N ARG A 273 -22.09 -16.10 10.78
CA ARG A 273 -21.89 -14.68 10.53
C ARG A 273 -22.84 -13.83 11.39
N PRO A 274 -22.34 -12.84 12.15
CA PRO A 274 -23.19 -11.96 12.93
C PRO A 274 -24.03 -11.05 12.02
N LYS A 275 -25.07 -10.44 12.57
CA LYS A 275 -25.80 -9.39 11.88
C LYS A 275 -24.82 -8.24 11.53
N PRO A 276 -24.84 -7.75 10.28
CA PRO A 276 -24.05 -6.57 9.93
C PRO A 276 -24.46 -5.35 10.78
N HIS A 277 -23.47 -4.57 11.19
CA HIS A 277 -23.69 -3.30 11.86
C HIS A 277 -24.14 -2.22 10.86
N ASP A 278 -23.59 -2.26 9.64
CA ASP A 278 -23.90 -1.36 8.54
C ASP A 278 -24.55 -2.16 7.41
N GLU A 279 -25.61 -1.61 6.80
CA GLU A 279 -26.29 -2.23 5.66
C GLU A 279 -25.35 -2.44 4.46
N ALA A 280 -24.37 -1.57 4.26
CA ALA A 280 -23.35 -1.70 3.24
C ALA A 280 -22.52 -2.99 3.38
N ASP A 281 -22.49 -3.57 4.58
CA ASP A 281 -21.75 -4.81 4.87
C ASP A 281 -22.60 -6.08 4.75
N ASN A 282 -23.92 -5.96 4.43
CA ASN A 282 -24.81 -7.09 4.26
C ASN A 282 -24.31 -8.15 3.29
N GLY A 283 -23.67 -7.72 2.22
CA GLY A 283 -23.13 -8.59 1.19
C GLY A 283 -21.75 -9.21 1.48
N MET A 284 -21.10 -8.93 2.62
CA MET A 284 -19.74 -9.42 2.91
C MET A 284 -19.76 -10.85 3.47
N VAL A 285 -18.79 -11.66 3.07
CA VAL A 285 -18.60 -13.04 3.60
C VAL A 285 -18.18 -13.02 5.05
N PHE A 286 -17.22 -12.17 5.38
CA PHE A 286 -16.61 -12.12 6.72
C PHE A 286 -16.95 -10.83 7.43
N LEU A 287 -17.52 -10.97 8.63
CA LEU A 287 -17.74 -9.87 9.55
C LEU A 287 -17.04 -10.14 10.88
N THR A 288 -16.61 -9.07 11.55
CA THR A 288 -16.09 -9.16 12.92
C THR A 288 -17.22 -9.52 13.89
N ARG A 289 -16.87 -9.90 15.11
CA ARG A 289 -17.86 -10.19 16.15
C ARG A 289 -18.88 -9.06 16.40
N CYS A 290 -18.49 -7.83 16.07
CA CYS A 290 -19.35 -6.63 16.17
C CYS A 290 -20.12 -6.33 14.88
N GLY A 291 -20.17 -7.22 13.90
CA GLY A 291 -20.87 -7.03 12.62
C GLY A 291 -20.21 -6.06 11.64
N GLN A 292 -18.97 -5.66 11.86
CA GLN A 292 -18.23 -4.77 10.96
C GLN A 292 -17.39 -5.58 9.96
N ARG A 293 -17.13 -5.01 8.76
CA ARG A 293 -16.19 -5.61 7.82
C ARG A 293 -14.78 -5.70 8.40
N TRP A 294 -14.04 -6.72 8.00
CA TRP A 294 -12.65 -6.90 8.39
C TRP A 294 -11.68 -5.95 7.66
N ALA A 295 -12.00 -5.54 6.45
CA ALA A 295 -11.20 -4.55 5.74
C ALA A 295 -11.45 -3.16 6.31
N LYS A 296 -10.37 -2.41 6.51
CA LYS A 296 -10.40 -1.00 6.91
C LYS A 296 -9.60 -0.19 5.90
N ASP A 297 -10.04 1.03 5.63
CA ASP A 297 -9.35 2.00 4.74
C ASP A 297 -8.13 2.65 5.42
N SER A 298 -7.62 2.03 6.48
CA SER A 298 -6.46 2.49 7.23
C SER A 298 -5.26 1.54 7.11
N THR A 299 -4.14 1.95 7.68
CA THR A 299 -2.94 1.09 7.80
C THR A 299 -3.17 -0.10 8.72
N ASP A 300 -4.20 -0.04 9.54
CA ASP A 300 -4.58 -1.12 10.44
C ASP A 300 -5.22 -2.27 9.67
N ASN A 301 -4.65 -3.46 9.79
CA ASN A 301 -5.18 -4.67 9.17
C ASN A 301 -5.53 -5.69 10.26
N PRO A 302 -6.81 -5.74 10.67
CA PRO A 302 -7.26 -6.65 11.73
C PRO A 302 -6.97 -8.13 11.41
N ILE A 303 -7.13 -8.55 10.15
CA ILE A 303 -6.86 -9.93 9.73
C ILE A 303 -5.39 -10.30 9.98
N SER A 304 -4.48 -9.40 9.60
CA SER A 304 -3.04 -9.61 9.83
C SER A 304 -2.71 -9.67 11.32
N LYS A 305 -3.40 -8.89 12.17
CA LYS A 305 -3.24 -8.93 13.63
C LYS A 305 -3.73 -10.25 14.22
N GLU A 306 -4.93 -10.69 13.83
CA GLU A 306 -5.47 -12.00 14.30
C GLU A 306 -4.58 -13.16 13.84
N PHE A 307 -4.11 -13.13 12.59
CA PHE A 307 -3.18 -14.12 12.08
C PHE A 307 -1.85 -14.13 12.87
N ALA A 308 -1.33 -12.95 13.22
CA ALA A 308 -0.10 -12.84 14.00
C ALA A 308 -0.23 -13.46 15.41
N LYS A 309 -1.41 -13.37 16.04
CA LYS A 309 -1.66 -13.99 17.36
C LYS A 309 -1.49 -15.51 17.35
N ILE A 310 -1.86 -16.17 16.27
CA ILE A 310 -1.67 -17.62 16.14
C ILE A 310 -0.29 -17.97 15.61
N LEU A 311 0.29 -17.16 14.71
CA LEU A 311 1.58 -17.41 14.10
C LEU A 311 2.76 -17.27 15.07
N HIS A 312 2.76 -16.23 15.92
CA HIS A 312 3.92 -15.95 16.78
C HIS A 312 4.22 -17.04 17.79
N PRO A 313 3.25 -17.63 18.51
CA PRO A 313 3.49 -18.71 19.44
C PRO A 313 3.59 -20.09 18.77
N LEU A 314 3.30 -20.19 17.46
CA LEU A 314 3.19 -21.48 16.78
C LEU A 314 4.54 -22.16 16.66
N LYS A 315 4.55 -23.45 17.04
CA LYS A 315 5.68 -24.35 16.86
C LYS A 315 5.22 -25.59 16.13
N VAL A 316 6.08 -26.10 15.27
CA VAL A 316 5.89 -27.40 14.58
C VAL A 316 6.96 -28.37 15.00
N LYS A 317 6.61 -29.65 15.07
CA LYS A 317 7.52 -30.73 15.43
C LYS A 317 8.24 -31.22 14.17
N ARG A 318 9.57 -31.06 14.13
CA ARG A 318 10.43 -31.58 13.06
C ARG A 318 11.43 -32.57 13.66
N GLY A 319 11.18 -33.84 13.47
CA GLY A 319 11.92 -34.90 14.13
C GLY A 319 11.77 -34.83 15.66
N ARG A 320 12.88 -34.69 16.40
CA ARG A 320 12.89 -34.57 17.86
C ARG A 320 12.79 -33.15 18.39
N LYS A 321 12.82 -32.13 17.50
CA LYS A 321 12.83 -30.71 17.88
C LYS A 321 11.48 -30.04 17.61
N GLN A 322 11.13 -29.07 18.46
CA GLN A 322 10.07 -28.10 18.18
C GLN A 322 10.67 -26.83 17.60
N GLU A 323 10.26 -26.48 16.41
CA GLU A 323 10.74 -25.29 15.70
C GLU A 323 9.66 -24.22 15.66
N THR A 324 10.06 -22.96 15.91
CA THR A 324 9.15 -21.82 15.81
C THR A 324 8.86 -21.53 14.33
N VAL A 325 7.57 -21.41 13.99
CA VAL A 325 7.12 -21.12 12.63
C VAL A 325 7.37 -19.67 12.27
N TYR A 326 7.23 -18.76 13.25
CA TYR A 326 7.41 -17.32 12.98
C TYR A 326 8.83 -17.00 12.49
N ARG A 327 8.88 -16.33 11.35
CA ARG A 327 10.08 -15.72 10.75
C ARG A 327 9.76 -14.30 10.34
N LYS A 328 10.71 -13.39 10.45
CA LYS A 328 10.51 -11.97 10.10
C LYS A 328 10.04 -11.82 8.65
N GLY A 329 8.85 -11.24 8.48
CA GLY A 329 8.23 -11.01 7.17
C GLY A 329 7.23 -12.08 6.74
N LEU A 330 6.98 -13.11 7.58
CA LEU A 330 5.81 -13.99 7.44
C LEU A 330 4.57 -13.32 8.02
N GLY A 331 3.47 -13.51 7.35
CA GLY A 331 2.14 -13.08 7.72
C GLY A 331 1.14 -13.75 6.78
N LEU A 332 -0.15 -13.47 6.90
CA LEU A 332 -1.19 -14.11 6.06
C LEU A 332 -0.88 -13.94 4.55
N TYR A 333 -0.34 -12.81 4.14
CA TYR A 333 0.06 -12.57 2.74
C TYR A 333 1.14 -13.54 2.22
N ALA A 334 1.90 -14.20 3.12
CA ALA A 334 2.88 -15.21 2.74
C ALA A 334 2.23 -16.48 2.14
N LEU A 335 0.96 -16.77 2.47
CA LEU A 335 0.19 -17.85 1.84
C LEU A 335 0.09 -17.64 0.31
N ARG A 336 -0.08 -16.40 -0.12
CA ARG A 336 -0.08 -16.04 -1.55
C ARG A 336 1.28 -16.29 -2.22
N HIS A 337 2.39 -16.06 -1.50
CA HIS A 337 3.73 -16.42 -2.00
C HIS A 337 3.90 -17.94 -2.07
N THR A 338 3.36 -18.67 -1.09
CA THR A 338 3.36 -20.13 -1.09
C THR A 338 2.55 -20.66 -2.25
N PHE A 339 1.31 -20.18 -2.44
CA PHE A 339 0.47 -20.54 -3.58
C PHE A 339 1.19 -20.34 -4.92
N GLN A 340 1.79 -19.16 -5.14
CA GLN A 340 2.53 -18.88 -6.38
C GLN A 340 3.66 -19.89 -6.59
N THR A 341 4.45 -20.14 -5.55
CA THR A 341 5.63 -21.01 -5.67
C THR A 341 5.25 -22.46 -5.94
N ILE A 342 4.24 -22.97 -5.25
CA ILE A 342 3.76 -24.34 -5.42
C ILE A 342 2.92 -24.48 -6.68
N GLY A 343 2.07 -23.50 -6.99
CA GLY A 343 1.28 -23.48 -8.22
C GLY A 343 2.11 -23.43 -9.50
N ASP A 344 3.24 -22.71 -9.49
CA ASP A 344 4.17 -22.72 -10.63
C ASP A 344 4.77 -24.11 -10.89
N ALA A 345 4.86 -24.98 -9.86
CA ALA A 345 5.32 -26.35 -10.01
C ALA A 345 4.31 -27.25 -10.74
N ALA A 346 3.04 -26.85 -10.85
CA ALA A 346 2.05 -27.49 -11.72
C ALA A 346 2.33 -27.27 -13.23
N ARG A 347 3.40 -26.55 -13.57
CA ARG A 347 3.86 -26.26 -14.95
C ARG A 347 2.90 -25.42 -15.79
N ASP A 348 1.93 -24.75 -15.16
CA ASP A 348 1.05 -23.80 -15.81
C ASP A 348 1.10 -22.41 -15.13
N PRO A 349 2.15 -21.61 -15.41
CA PRO A 349 2.28 -20.28 -14.82
C PRO A 349 1.21 -19.30 -15.32
N ILE A 350 0.56 -19.57 -16.44
CA ILE A 350 -0.53 -18.73 -16.95
C ILE A 350 -1.76 -18.92 -16.08
N ALA A 351 -2.19 -20.17 -15.84
CA ALA A 351 -3.31 -20.48 -14.95
C ALA A 351 -3.02 -20.00 -13.52
N THR A 352 -1.80 -20.20 -13.00
CA THR A 352 -1.40 -19.70 -11.69
C THR A 352 -1.57 -18.17 -11.59
N ARG A 353 -1.15 -17.40 -12.59
CA ARG A 353 -1.31 -15.94 -12.62
C ARG A 353 -2.78 -15.53 -12.72
N ALA A 354 -3.58 -16.24 -13.52
CA ALA A 354 -5.00 -15.98 -13.66
C ALA A 354 -5.74 -16.15 -12.31
N ILE A 355 -5.52 -17.26 -11.60
CA ILE A 355 -6.06 -17.50 -10.26
C ILE A 355 -5.67 -16.37 -9.31
N MET A 356 -4.44 -15.87 -9.39
CA MET A 356 -3.96 -14.80 -8.53
C MET A 356 -4.42 -13.39 -8.96
N GLY A 357 -5.06 -13.23 -10.11
CA GLY A 357 -5.44 -11.93 -10.65
C GLY A 357 -4.23 -11.02 -10.88
N HIS A 358 -3.14 -11.56 -11.41
CA HIS A 358 -2.00 -10.75 -11.81
C HIS A 358 -2.29 -10.10 -13.15
N ALA A 359 -2.11 -8.77 -13.22
CA ALA A 359 -2.09 -8.08 -14.49
C ALA A 359 -0.96 -8.66 -15.35
N GLU A 360 -1.25 -8.92 -16.60
CA GLU A 360 -0.26 -9.38 -17.53
C GLU A 360 0.76 -8.27 -17.83
N SER A 361 1.98 -8.66 -18.12
CA SER A 361 3.03 -7.71 -18.48
C SER A 361 2.67 -7.07 -19.84
N GLY A 362 2.69 -5.76 -19.94
CA GLY A 362 2.46 -5.04 -21.20
C GLY A 362 3.49 -5.38 -22.30
N SER A 363 4.51 -6.20 -22.00
CA SER A 363 5.47 -6.74 -22.96
C SER A 363 5.08 -8.14 -23.46
N ASP A 364 4.05 -8.77 -22.91
CA ASP A 364 3.54 -10.08 -23.36
C ASP A 364 2.43 -9.88 -24.39
N MET A 365 2.79 -9.83 -25.65
CA MET A 365 1.81 -9.67 -26.75
C MET A 365 0.81 -10.83 -26.81
N SER A 366 1.19 -12.05 -26.39
CA SER A 366 0.28 -13.20 -26.37
C SER A 366 -0.85 -13.04 -25.35
N ALA A 367 -0.64 -12.20 -24.35
CA ALA A 367 -1.63 -11.87 -23.34
C ALA A 367 -2.81 -11.09 -23.92
N VAL A 368 -2.54 -10.23 -24.91
CA VAL A 368 -3.58 -9.40 -25.58
C VAL A 368 -4.59 -10.26 -26.34
N TYR A 369 -4.14 -11.42 -26.83
CA TYR A 369 -4.99 -12.35 -27.62
C TYR A 369 -5.64 -13.45 -26.77
N ARG A 370 -5.40 -13.46 -25.45
CA ARG A 370 -5.93 -14.48 -24.56
C ARG A 370 -7.26 -14.03 -23.98
N GLU A 371 -8.36 -14.66 -24.39
CA GLU A 371 -9.71 -14.39 -23.90
C GLU A 371 -9.99 -14.98 -22.49
N GLY A 372 -9.18 -15.97 -22.06
CA GLY A 372 -9.33 -16.57 -20.75
C GLY A 372 -8.42 -17.77 -20.52
N VAL A 373 -8.58 -18.42 -19.39
CA VAL A 373 -7.92 -19.67 -19.04
C VAL A 373 -9.01 -20.71 -18.75
N ASP A 374 -8.88 -21.87 -19.36
CA ASP A 374 -9.80 -22.97 -19.20
C ASP A 374 -9.95 -23.43 -17.73
N ASP A 375 -11.17 -23.79 -17.33
CA ASP A 375 -11.49 -24.21 -15.96
C ASP A 375 -10.72 -25.46 -15.53
N GLU A 376 -10.41 -26.39 -16.44
CA GLU A 376 -9.62 -27.59 -16.14
C GLU A 376 -8.16 -27.24 -15.81
N ARG A 377 -7.58 -26.26 -16.48
CA ARG A 377 -6.24 -25.77 -16.18
C ARG A 377 -6.19 -25.09 -14.81
N LEU A 378 -7.23 -24.31 -14.46
CA LEU A 378 -7.33 -23.69 -13.14
C LEU A 378 -7.44 -24.75 -12.05
N LYS A 379 -8.26 -25.80 -12.27
CA LYS A 379 -8.38 -26.93 -11.34
C LYS A 379 -7.06 -27.67 -11.16
N ALA A 380 -6.37 -28.00 -12.27
CA ALA A 380 -5.09 -28.71 -12.22
C ALA A 380 -4.05 -28.00 -11.33
N VAL A 381 -3.99 -26.65 -11.40
CA VAL A 381 -3.11 -25.85 -10.53
C VAL A 381 -3.55 -25.94 -9.05
N THR A 382 -4.84 -25.73 -8.78
CA THR A 382 -5.32 -25.75 -7.39
C THR A 382 -5.25 -27.15 -6.78
N ASP A 383 -5.52 -28.21 -7.55
CA ASP A 383 -5.39 -29.60 -7.10
C ASP A 383 -3.94 -29.97 -6.80
N HIS A 384 -2.98 -29.50 -7.61
CA HIS A 384 -1.57 -29.67 -7.31
C HIS A 384 -1.19 -29.01 -5.96
N VAL A 385 -1.67 -27.80 -5.69
CA VAL A 385 -1.41 -27.11 -4.41
C VAL A 385 -2.11 -27.83 -3.25
N ARG A 386 -3.34 -28.35 -3.46
CA ARG A 386 -4.07 -29.14 -2.47
C ARG A 386 -3.35 -30.42 -2.12
N GLN A 387 -2.89 -31.15 -3.12
CA GLN A 387 -2.10 -32.39 -2.94
C GLN A 387 -0.80 -32.10 -2.17
N TRP A 388 -0.10 -31.02 -2.50
CA TRP A 388 1.09 -30.60 -1.75
C TRP A 388 0.77 -30.28 -0.27
N LEU A 389 -0.38 -29.65 0.00
CA LEU A 389 -0.76 -29.27 1.35
C LEU A 389 -1.22 -30.45 2.21
N PHE A 390 -2.10 -31.28 1.67
CA PHE A 390 -2.77 -32.33 2.41
C PHE A 390 -2.21 -33.75 2.15
N GLY A 391 -1.39 -33.89 1.09
CA GLY A 391 -0.94 -35.21 0.62
C GLY A 391 -2.07 -35.97 -0.08
N ASP A 392 -1.90 -37.28 -0.20
CA ASP A 392 -2.91 -38.18 -0.77
C ASP A 392 -4.06 -38.49 0.23
N ALA A 393 -4.34 -37.55 1.16
CA ALA A 393 -5.52 -37.69 2.02
C ALA A 393 -6.75 -37.85 1.10
N GLU A 394 -7.40 -38.98 1.16
CA GLU A 394 -8.53 -39.42 0.35
C GLU A 394 -9.46 -38.24 0.08
N ALA A 395 -9.71 -37.94 -1.20
CA ALA A 395 -10.68 -36.98 -1.61
C ALA A 395 -12.02 -37.38 -0.97
N LYS A 396 -12.47 -36.65 0.06
CA LYS A 396 -13.84 -36.81 0.52
C LYS A 396 -14.73 -36.67 -0.70
N PRO A 397 -15.56 -37.66 -1.04
CA PRO A 397 -16.35 -37.67 -2.25
C PRO A 397 -17.21 -36.40 -2.26
N GLN A 398 -17.18 -35.70 -3.36
CA GLN A 398 -18.13 -34.60 -3.59
C GLN A 398 -19.53 -35.18 -3.44
N PRO A 399 -20.47 -34.51 -2.73
CA PRO A 399 -21.85 -34.95 -2.73
C PRO A 399 -22.33 -35.01 -4.18
N GLU A 400 -22.66 -36.21 -4.66
CA GLU A 400 -23.21 -36.37 -6.02
C GLU A 400 -24.38 -35.40 -6.22
N PRO A 401 -24.50 -34.77 -7.38
CA PRO A 401 -25.68 -33.97 -7.70
C PRO A 401 -26.89 -34.86 -7.56
N ALA A 402 -27.83 -34.48 -6.69
CA ALA A 402 -29.05 -35.25 -6.42
C ALA A 402 -29.68 -35.70 -7.75
N LYS A 403 -29.70 -37.00 -8.03
CA LYS A 403 -30.38 -37.61 -9.17
C LYS A 403 -31.82 -37.10 -9.11
N LYS A 404 -32.26 -36.38 -10.17
CA LYS A 404 -33.65 -36.01 -10.35
C LYS A 404 -34.46 -37.26 -10.29
N THR A 405 -35.19 -37.50 -9.22
CA THR A 405 -36.19 -38.53 -9.08
C THR A 405 -37.23 -38.28 -10.18
N ALA A 406 -37.30 -39.17 -11.15
CA ALA A 406 -38.31 -39.14 -12.18
C ALA A 406 -39.69 -39.15 -11.52
N THR A 407 -40.40 -38.05 -11.68
CA THR A 407 -41.81 -37.95 -11.27
C THR A 407 -42.59 -38.96 -12.02
N LYS A 408 -43.18 -39.98 -11.31
CA LYS A 408 -44.13 -40.93 -11.86
C LYS A 408 -45.27 -40.10 -12.44
N GLN A 409 -45.52 -40.33 -13.74
CA GLN A 409 -46.73 -39.85 -14.43
C GLN A 409 -47.94 -40.43 -13.69
N SER A 410 -48.77 -39.57 -13.13
CA SER A 410 -50.10 -39.87 -12.65
C SER A 410 -50.96 -40.18 -13.90
N LYS A 411 -51.52 -41.40 -13.93
CA LYS A 411 -52.53 -41.83 -14.90
C LYS A 411 -53.73 -40.89 -14.81
N GLU A 412 -54.12 -40.30 -15.91
CA GLU A 412 -55.42 -39.61 -16.09
C GLU A 412 -56.56 -40.63 -15.91
N PRO A 413 -57.69 -40.21 -15.29
CA PRO A 413 -58.92 -41.04 -15.27
C PRO A 413 -59.61 -40.99 -16.64
N PRO A 414 -60.39 -42.04 -16.98
CA PRO A 414 -61.03 -42.15 -18.33
C PRO A 414 -62.14 -41.11 -18.51
N VAL A 415 -62.11 -40.48 -19.68
CA VAL A 415 -63.16 -39.56 -20.15
C VAL A 415 -64.43 -40.29 -20.33
N VAL A 416 -65.51 -39.94 -19.66
CA VAL A 416 -66.88 -40.35 -19.90
C VAL A 416 -67.40 -39.60 -21.12
N ALA A 417 -67.85 -40.38 -22.15
CA ALA A 417 -68.47 -39.79 -23.38
C ALA A 417 -69.87 -39.36 -23.05
N ASP A 418 -70.18 -38.11 -23.35
CA ASP A 418 -71.57 -37.58 -23.39
C ASP A 418 -72.31 -38.06 -24.67
N PRO A 419 -73.62 -38.40 -24.56
CA PRO A 419 -74.41 -38.85 -25.71
C PRO A 419 -74.83 -37.69 -26.59
N GLN A 420 -74.71 -37.93 -27.87
CA GLN A 420 -75.25 -37.01 -28.92
C GLN A 420 -76.78 -36.92 -28.89
N PRO A 421 -77.36 -35.76 -29.10
CA PRO A 421 -78.80 -35.64 -29.42
C PRO A 421 -79.06 -35.96 -30.85
N GLN A 422 -80.05 -36.86 -31.07
CA GLN A 422 -80.70 -37.07 -32.34
C GLN A 422 -81.57 -35.84 -32.71
N GLN A 423 -81.41 -35.27 -33.82
CA GLN A 423 -82.25 -34.89 -34.97
C GLN A 423 -81.50 -33.91 -35.85
#